data_076369a9344aeb158f170f3842df13bb
#
_entry.id   076369a9344aeb158f170f3842df13bb
#
_cell.length_a   1.000
_cell.length_b   1.000
_cell.length_c   1.000
_cell.angle_alpha   90.00
_cell.angle_beta   90.00
_cell.angle_gamma   90.00
#
_symmetry.space_group_name_H-M   'P 1'
#
loop_
_entity.id
_entity.type
_entity.pdbx_description
1 polymer ?
#
loop_
_entity_poly.entity_id
_entity_poly.type
_entity_poly.pdbx_seq_one_letter_code
_entity_poly.pdbx_strand_id
1 'polypeptide(L)'
;SIETAECWALALANEDGPSVLALSRQNLKLLRNEKLNNEENYSNNGAYIILDFETPDINIIASGSEVEIAVEASKKLNEKNVKARVISMPCMELFNENNMEYRKIIFNDTKNIFIEAGTIQSWAQYMNSEDVFIGLKSFGLSGPAKDVYEHFQITVDRVMNCLLYTSPS
;
A
#
# COMPACT_ATOMS: atom_id res chain seq x y z
N SER A 1 4.09 -15.33 -2.29
CA SER A 1 4.02 -14.77 -0.93
C SER A 1 2.71 -15.17 -0.24
N ILE A 2 2.58 -14.91 1.05
CA ILE A 2 1.37 -15.24 1.83
C ILE A 2 0.16 -14.48 1.24
N GLU A 3 0.26 -13.18 1.03
CA GLU A 3 -0.79 -12.37 0.41
C GLU A 3 -1.27 -12.93 -0.94
N THR A 4 -0.34 -13.37 -1.78
CA THR A 4 -0.69 -14.00 -3.07
C THR A 4 -1.50 -15.30 -2.87
N ALA A 5 -1.14 -16.12 -1.90
CA ALA A 5 -1.88 -17.34 -1.59
C ALA A 5 -3.28 -17.04 -1.04
N GLU A 6 -3.40 -16.00 -0.21
CA GLU A 6 -4.69 -15.51 0.29
C GLU A 6 -5.60 -15.01 -0.85
N CYS A 7 -5.04 -14.19 -1.76
CA CYS A 7 -5.79 -13.71 -2.92
C CYS A 7 -6.21 -14.87 -3.85
N TRP A 8 -5.37 -15.91 -4.01
CA TRP A 8 -5.75 -17.13 -4.72
C TRP A 8 -6.90 -17.86 -4.06
N ALA A 9 -6.88 -18.00 -2.73
CA ALA A 9 -7.98 -18.61 -1.99
C ALA A 9 -9.30 -17.86 -2.20
N LEU A 10 -9.27 -16.52 -2.15
CA LEU A 10 -10.45 -15.67 -2.41
C LEU A 10 -10.93 -15.80 -3.85
N ALA A 11 -10.02 -15.81 -4.82
CA ALA A 11 -10.37 -15.95 -6.23
C ALA A 11 -11.01 -17.31 -6.55
N LEU A 12 -10.55 -18.38 -5.91
CA LEU A 12 -11.15 -19.72 -6.06
C LEU A 12 -12.50 -19.87 -5.35
N ALA A 13 -12.72 -19.12 -4.28
CA ALA A 13 -13.98 -19.08 -3.55
C ALA A 13 -15.05 -18.18 -4.20
N ASN A 14 -14.65 -17.31 -5.13
CA ASN A 14 -15.57 -16.42 -5.82
C ASN A 14 -16.33 -17.18 -6.92
N GLU A 15 -17.61 -17.42 -6.69
CA GLU A 15 -18.53 -18.11 -7.64
C GLU A 15 -19.31 -17.11 -8.52
N ASP A 16 -19.33 -15.83 -8.16
CA ASP A 16 -20.22 -14.83 -8.78
C ASP A 16 -19.61 -14.14 -10.01
N GLY A 17 -18.33 -14.37 -10.30
CA GLY A 17 -17.68 -13.73 -11.45
C GLY A 17 -16.21 -14.09 -11.62
N PRO A 18 -15.56 -13.55 -12.67
CA PRO A 18 -14.15 -13.78 -12.91
C PRO A 18 -13.27 -13.02 -11.92
N SER A 19 -12.17 -13.63 -11.51
CA SER A 19 -11.12 -12.99 -10.70
C SER A 19 -9.85 -12.84 -11.52
N VAL A 20 -9.20 -11.68 -11.43
CA VAL A 20 -7.92 -11.37 -12.09
C VAL A 20 -6.86 -11.09 -11.04
N LEU A 21 -5.75 -11.83 -11.10
CA LEU A 21 -4.60 -11.60 -10.25
C LEU A 21 -3.46 -10.99 -11.08
N ALA A 22 -3.15 -9.72 -10.82
CA ALA A 22 -1.99 -9.04 -11.38
C ALA A 22 -0.79 -9.26 -10.48
N LEU A 23 0.17 -10.06 -10.92
CA LEU A 23 1.32 -10.48 -10.10
C LEU A 23 2.61 -9.81 -10.57
N SER A 24 3.46 -9.44 -9.61
CA SER A 24 4.80 -8.90 -9.88
C SER A 24 5.71 -9.96 -10.48
N ARG A 25 6.59 -9.57 -11.41
CA ARG A 25 7.60 -10.46 -11.99
C ARG A 25 8.86 -10.59 -11.14
N GLN A 26 9.19 -9.55 -10.35
CA GLN A 26 10.36 -9.53 -9.49
C GLN A 26 10.14 -10.34 -8.21
N ASN A 27 11.24 -10.80 -7.61
CA ASN A 27 11.22 -11.41 -6.30
C ASN A 27 10.92 -10.33 -5.24
N LEU A 28 9.92 -10.58 -4.40
CA LEU A 28 9.53 -9.70 -3.31
C LEU A 28 9.90 -10.33 -1.96
N LYS A 29 10.24 -9.49 -0.99
CA LYS A 29 10.50 -9.91 0.38
C LYS A 29 9.22 -10.35 1.08
N LEU A 30 9.34 -11.26 2.03
CA LEU A 30 8.26 -11.57 2.96
C LEU A 30 8.18 -10.43 3.99
N LEU A 31 7.09 -9.68 3.95
CA LEU A 31 6.93 -8.48 4.77
C LEU A 31 6.14 -8.74 6.05
N ARG A 32 5.28 -9.77 6.07
CA ARG A 32 4.51 -10.12 7.26
C ARG A 32 5.39 -10.75 8.32
N ASN A 33 5.20 -10.34 9.56
CA ASN A 33 5.82 -10.95 10.73
C ASN A 33 4.94 -12.10 11.27
N GLU A 34 5.44 -12.83 12.29
CA GLU A 34 4.74 -13.96 12.90
C GLU A 34 3.36 -13.59 13.47
N LYS A 35 3.15 -12.34 13.88
CA LYS A 35 1.86 -11.87 14.41
C LYS A 35 0.77 -11.80 13.35
N LEU A 36 1.16 -11.62 12.09
CA LEU A 36 0.27 -11.58 10.93
C LEU A 36 0.27 -12.91 10.14
N ASN A 37 0.89 -13.97 10.64
CA ASN A 37 0.95 -15.27 10.01
C ASN A 37 0.06 -16.32 10.73
N ASN A 38 -1.04 -15.88 11.33
CA ASN A 38 -2.08 -16.76 11.85
C ASN A 38 -2.93 -17.33 10.70
N GLU A 39 -3.91 -18.18 11.00
CA GLU A 39 -4.76 -18.83 10.00
C GLU A 39 -5.77 -17.88 9.32
N GLU A 40 -5.76 -16.59 9.68
CA GLU A 40 -6.69 -15.61 9.15
C GLU A 40 -6.23 -15.09 7.78
N ASN A 41 -7.17 -15.02 6.83
CA ASN A 41 -6.93 -14.41 5.52
C ASN A 41 -7.09 -12.89 5.61
N TYR A 42 -5.99 -12.16 5.77
CA TYR A 42 -6.01 -10.69 5.89
C TYR A 42 -6.44 -9.99 4.60
N SER A 43 -6.26 -10.61 3.44
CA SER A 43 -6.69 -10.06 2.15
C SER A 43 -8.21 -10.10 1.96
N ASN A 44 -8.96 -10.79 2.83
CA ASN A 44 -10.41 -10.96 2.72
C ASN A 44 -11.18 -9.63 2.71
N ASN A 45 -10.67 -8.62 3.40
CA ASN A 45 -11.27 -7.28 3.43
C ASN A 45 -10.67 -6.32 2.38
N GLY A 46 -9.87 -6.83 1.44
CA GLY A 46 -9.27 -6.06 0.36
C GLY A 46 -8.15 -5.10 0.76
N ALA A 47 -8.04 -4.74 2.04
CA ALA A 47 -6.94 -3.97 2.62
C ALA A 47 -6.71 -4.39 4.07
N TYR A 48 -5.47 -4.30 4.54
CA TYR A 48 -5.11 -4.61 5.93
C TYR A 48 -3.84 -3.87 6.36
N ILE A 49 -3.66 -3.73 7.68
CA ILE A 49 -2.52 -3.04 8.26
C ILE A 49 -1.35 -4.02 8.44
N ILE A 50 -0.18 -3.70 7.87
CA ILE A 50 1.07 -4.48 8.00
C ILE A 50 1.90 -3.99 9.17
N LEU A 51 2.04 -2.68 9.33
CA LEU A 51 2.72 -2.03 10.45
C LEU A 51 1.78 -1.01 11.05
N ASP A 52 1.59 -1.09 12.36
CA ASP A 52 0.71 -0.19 13.11
C ASP A 52 1.42 0.53 14.24
N PHE A 53 0.85 1.67 14.61
CA PHE A 53 1.19 2.47 15.76
C PHE A 53 -0.10 2.88 16.45
N GLU A 54 -0.11 2.95 17.77
CA GLU A 54 -1.30 3.34 18.55
C GLU A 54 -1.90 4.68 18.07
N THR A 55 -1.03 5.63 17.75
CA THR A 55 -1.40 6.94 17.20
C THR A 55 -0.48 7.24 16.01
N PRO A 56 -0.83 6.81 14.77
CA PRO A 56 -0.01 7.10 13.62
C PRO A 56 -0.11 8.58 13.22
N ASP A 57 1.02 9.16 12.82
CA ASP A 57 1.10 10.52 12.29
C ASP A 57 0.70 10.57 10.81
N ILE A 58 0.88 9.44 10.12
CA ILE A 58 0.63 9.30 8.68
C ILE A 58 0.37 7.84 8.31
N ASN A 59 -0.41 7.62 7.25
CA ASN A 59 -0.56 6.33 6.61
C ASN A 59 0.23 6.29 5.29
N ILE A 60 0.88 5.15 5.02
CA ILE A 60 1.48 4.82 3.73
C ILE A 60 0.73 3.63 3.18
N ILE A 61 0.03 3.82 2.06
CA ILE A 61 -0.84 2.83 1.45
C ILE A 61 -0.21 2.40 0.12
N ALA A 62 -0.13 1.10 -0.10
CA ALA A 62 0.44 0.55 -1.32
C ALA A 62 -0.19 -0.80 -1.67
N SER A 63 0.02 -1.27 -2.88
CA SER A 63 -0.30 -2.62 -3.33
C SER A 63 0.93 -3.37 -3.84
N GLY A 64 0.90 -4.69 -3.82
CA GLY A 64 1.91 -5.54 -4.45
C GLY A 64 3.36 -5.21 -4.09
N SER A 65 4.17 -4.90 -5.09
CA SER A 65 5.61 -4.63 -4.94
C SER A 65 5.92 -3.34 -4.18
N GLU A 66 5.06 -2.35 -4.24
CA GLU A 66 5.26 -1.04 -3.61
C GLU A 66 5.12 -1.10 -2.09
N VAL A 67 4.51 -2.16 -1.55
CA VAL A 67 4.41 -2.38 -0.10
C VAL A 67 5.78 -2.51 0.55
N GLU A 68 6.79 -3.06 -0.15
CA GLU A 68 8.17 -3.11 0.34
C GLU A 68 8.73 -1.69 0.54
N ILE A 69 8.49 -0.79 -0.41
CA ILE A 69 8.90 0.61 -0.33
C ILE A 69 8.21 1.31 0.85
N ALA A 70 6.92 1.05 1.04
CA ALA A 70 6.14 1.60 2.16
C ALA A 70 6.70 1.16 3.52
N VAL A 71 7.02 -0.13 3.68
CA VAL A 71 7.60 -0.68 4.91
C VAL A 71 9.00 -0.12 5.19
N GLU A 72 9.85 0.00 4.18
CA GLU A 72 11.18 0.58 4.34
C GLU A 72 11.12 2.08 4.68
N ALA A 73 10.22 2.82 4.04
CA ALA A 73 9.99 4.23 4.36
C ALA A 73 9.47 4.41 5.80
N SER A 74 8.50 3.60 6.23
CA SER A 74 7.97 3.63 7.60
C SER A 74 9.07 3.41 8.64
N LYS A 75 9.97 2.44 8.42
CA LYS A 75 11.10 2.19 9.33
C LYS A 75 12.02 3.41 9.46
N LYS A 76 12.41 4.01 8.33
CA LYS A 76 13.25 5.22 8.32
C LYS A 76 12.55 6.44 8.94
N LEU A 77 11.23 6.56 8.77
CA LEU A 77 10.43 7.63 9.39
C LEU A 77 10.37 7.45 10.90
N ASN A 78 10.19 6.22 11.38
CA ASN A 78 10.16 5.92 12.80
C ASN A 78 11.50 6.23 13.49
N GLU A 79 12.66 6.06 12.80
CA GLU A 79 13.97 6.52 13.29
C GLU A 79 14.02 8.05 13.51
N LYS A 80 13.15 8.79 12.81
CA LYS A 80 12.98 10.25 12.95
C LYS A 80 11.79 10.65 13.83
N ASN A 81 11.24 9.70 14.62
CA ASN A 81 10.07 9.89 15.49
C ASN A 81 8.77 10.23 14.71
N VAL A 82 8.65 9.85 13.44
CA VAL A 82 7.41 9.93 12.67
C VAL A 82 6.78 8.54 12.58
N LYS A 83 5.62 8.35 13.19
CA LYS A 83 4.89 7.09 13.26
C LYS A 83 4.11 6.88 11.96
N ALA A 84 4.69 6.17 11.02
CA ALA A 84 4.07 5.92 9.72
C ALA A 84 3.45 4.51 9.69
N ARG A 85 2.12 4.43 9.76
CA ARG A 85 1.37 3.18 9.57
C ARG A 85 1.51 2.70 8.13
N VAL A 86 1.62 1.39 7.91
CA VAL A 86 1.66 0.81 6.56
C VAL A 86 0.45 -0.08 6.32
N ILE A 87 -0.21 0.16 5.21
CA ILE A 87 -1.42 -0.54 4.77
C ILE A 87 -1.13 -1.20 3.42
N SER A 88 -1.39 -2.51 3.30
CA SER A 88 -1.47 -3.21 2.03
C SER A 88 -2.92 -3.23 1.55
N MET A 89 -3.15 -2.86 0.29
CA MET A 89 -4.47 -2.88 -0.35
C MET A 89 -4.42 -3.73 -1.62
N PRO A 90 -4.46 -5.06 -1.51
CA PRO A 90 -4.38 -5.96 -2.65
C PRO A 90 -5.63 -5.96 -3.53
N CYS A 91 -6.80 -5.56 -3.02
CA CYS A 91 -8.06 -5.58 -3.78
C CYS A 91 -8.98 -4.42 -3.36
N MET A 92 -9.12 -3.43 -4.23
CA MET A 92 -9.97 -2.27 -3.99
C MET A 92 -11.46 -2.61 -4.00
N GLU A 93 -11.87 -3.56 -4.82
CA GLU A 93 -13.25 -4.03 -4.92
C GLU A 93 -13.71 -4.60 -3.58
N LEU A 94 -13.00 -5.57 -3.03
CA LEU A 94 -13.31 -6.14 -1.72
C LEU A 94 -13.25 -5.09 -0.60
N PHE A 95 -12.30 -4.15 -0.68
CA PHE A 95 -12.22 -3.07 0.29
C PHE A 95 -13.47 -2.17 0.25
N ASN A 96 -14.00 -1.89 -0.94
CA ASN A 96 -15.20 -1.07 -1.10
C ASN A 96 -16.49 -1.73 -0.61
N GLU A 97 -16.53 -3.06 -0.49
CA GLU A 97 -17.65 -3.81 0.08
C GLU A 97 -17.72 -3.74 1.60
N ASN A 98 -16.63 -3.34 2.28
CA ASN A 98 -16.62 -3.24 3.72
C ASN A 98 -17.51 -2.10 4.23
N ASN A 99 -17.97 -2.27 5.48
CA ASN A 99 -18.71 -1.23 6.18
C ASN A 99 -17.84 0.01 6.48
N MET A 100 -18.49 1.12 6.80
CA MET A 100 -17.82 2.38 7.08
C MET A 100 -16.89 2.33 8.29
N GLU A 101 -17.16 1.45 9.26
CA GLU A 101 -16.34 1.31 10.46
C GLU A 101 -14.97 0.73 10.11
N TYR A 102 -14.90 -0.37 9.35
CA TYR A 102 -13.65 -0.95 8.87
C TYR A 102 -12.84 0.03 8.01
N ARG A 103 -13.53 0.73 7.10
CA ARG A 103 -12.87 1.73 6.24
C ARG A 103 -12.25 2.87 7.05
N LYS A 104 -12.89 3.31 8.14
CA LYS A 104 -12.35 4.31 9.07
C LYS A 104 -11.16 3.77 9.87
N ILE A 105 -11.15 2.49 10.24
CA ILE A 105 -10.00 1.86 10.90
C ILE A 105 -8.78 1.87 9.97
N ILE A 106 -8.97 1.58 8.70
CA ILE A 106 -7.89 1.54 7.71
C ILE A 106 -7.34 2.95 7.45
N PHE A 107 -8.20 3.92 7.12
CA PHE A 107 -7.74 5.26 6.73
C PHE A 107 -7.57 6.21 7.92
N ASN A 108 -8.37 6.03 9.01
CA ASN A 108 -8.51 7.00 10.10
C ASN A 108 -8.54 8.47 9.58
N ASP A 109 -8.39 9.47 10.46
CA ASP A 109 -8.37 10.89 10.05
C ASP A 109 -6.93 11.40 9.85
N THR A 110 -6.01 10.53 9.43
CA THR A 110 -4.59 10.84 9.22
C THR A 110 -4.33 11.14 7.75
N LYS A 111 -3.32 11.96 7.46
CA LYS A 111 -2.82 12.18 6.09
C LYS A 111 -2.31 10.88 5.47
N ASN A 112 -2.57 10.70 4.18
CA ASN A 112 -2.20 9.49 3.46
C ASN A 112 -1.15 9.76 2.38
N ILE A 113 -0.23 8.81 2.20
CA ILE A 113 0.63 8.70 1.04
C ILE A 113 0.29 7.41 0.32
N PHE A 114 -0.11 7.50 -0.94
CA PHE A 114 -0.40 6.37 -1.80
C PHE A 114 0.80 6.11 -2.72
N ILE A 115 1.23 4.85 -2.81
CA ILE A 115 2.36 4.44 -3.65
C ILE A 115 1.89 3.36 -4.60
N GLU A 116 2.08 3.59 -5.92
CA GLU A 116 1.66 2.63 -6.94
C GLU A 116 2.52 2.78 -8.20
N ALA A 117 2.98 1.67 -8.76
CA ALA A 117 3.60 1.63 -10.10
C ALA A 117 2.54 1.72 -11.21
N GLY A 118 1.57 2.57 -11.02
CA GLY A 118 0.43 2.85 -11.87
C GLY A 118 0.04 4.31 -11.79
N THR A 119 -1.12 4.64 -12.35
CA THR A 119 -1.65 6.00 -12.37
C THR A 119 -2.62 6.24 -11.22
N ILE A 120 -2.90 7.51 -10.93
CA ILE A 120 -3.73 7.94 -9.78
C ILE A 120 -5.19 7.49 -9.86
N GLN A 121 -5.71 7.13 -11.05
CA GLN A 121 -7.15 6.94 -11.28
C GLN A 121 -7.80 5.98 -10.29
N SER A 122 -7.19 4.85 -10.01
CA SER A 122 -7.73 3.85 -9.07
C SER A 122 -7.75 4.35 -7.63
N TRP A 123 -6.79 5.20 -7.27
CA TRP A 123 -6.59 5.69 -5.91
C TRP A 123 -7.35 6.97 -5.61
N ALA A 124 -7.72 7.75 -6.64
CA ALA A 124 -8.34 9.07 -6.49
C ALA A 124 -9.61 9.07 -5.64
N GLN A 125 -10.38 7.96 -5.65
CA GLN A 125 -11.60 7.81 -4.84
C GLN A 125 -11.34 7.77 -3.32
N TYR A 126 -10.11 7.50 -2.90
CA TYR A 126 -9.69 7.41 -1.48
C TYR A 126 -8.94 8.65 -1.00
N MET A 127 -8.58 9.54 -1.91
CA MET A 127 -7.69 10.66 -1.63
C MET A 127 -8.44 11.93 -1.25
N ASN A 128 -7.90 12.63 -0.27
CA ASN A 128 -8.26 14.00 0.09
C ASN A 128 -7.26 15.00 -0.50
N SER A 129 -7.55 16.30 -0.38
CA SER A 129 -6.71 17.37 -0.93
C SER A 129 -5.30 17.44 -0.31
N GLU A 130 -5.12 16.92 0.90
CA GLU A 130 -3.84 16.91 1.62
C GLU A 130 -3.01 15.65 1.36
N ASP A 131 -3.62 14.63 0.75
CA ASP A 131 -2.98 13.37 0.48
C ASP A 131 -1.99 13.47 -0.69
N VAL A 132 -1.01 12.57 -0.70
CA VAL A 132 0.03 12.54 -1.71
C VAL A 132 -0.02 11.24 -2.49
N PHE A 133 0.10 11.32 -3.81
CA PHE A 133 0.26 10.17 -4.68
C PHE A 133 1.67 10.11 -5.26
N ILE A 134 2.33 8.98 -5.11
CA ILE A 134 3.64 8.66 -5.68
C ILE A 134 3.44 7.54 -6.70
N GLY A 135 3.47 7.88 -7.97
CA GLY A 135 3.22 6.94 -9.06
C GLY A 135 3.46 7.55 -10.43
N LEU A 136 2.91 6.91 -11.46
CA LEU A 136 3.12 7.32 -12.84
C LEU A 136 2.27 8.53 -13.21
N LYS A 137 2.89 9.47 -13.94
CA LYS A 137 2.21 10.63 -14.57
C LYS A 137 2.18 10.54 -16.09
N SER A 138 2.75 9.47 -16.64
CA SER A 138 2.88 9.21 -18.08
C SER A 138 2.80 7.71 -18.35
N PHE A 139 3.00 7.31 -19.59
CA PHE A 139 3.14 5.89 -19.94
C PHE A 139 4.31 5.26 -19.17
N GLY A 140 4.17 3.96 -18.83
CA GLY A 140 5.24 3.17 -18.23
C GLY A 140 6.42 2.98 -19.17
N LEU A 141 7.53 2.51 -18.62
CA LEU A 141 8.75 2.16 -19.33
C LEU A 141 9.05 0.67 -19.19
N SER A 142 9.78 0.13 -20.16
CA SER A 142 10.33 -1.21 -20.10
C SER A 142 11.81 -1.15 -19.72
N GLY A 143 12.22 -1.89 -18.69
CA GLY A 143 13.60 -1.91 -18.22
C GLY A 143 13.75 -2.71 -16.92
N PRO A 144 14.96 -2.79 -16.35
CA PRO A 144 15.17 -3.34 -15.03
C PRO A 144 14.32 -2.60 -13.99
N ALA A 145 13.66 -3.34 -13.10
CA ALA A 145 12.72 -2.75 -12.13
C ALA A 145 13.34 -1.56 -11.36
N LYS A 146 14.56 -1.72 -10.86
CA LYS A 146 15.26 -0.66 -10.11
C LYS A 146 15.37 0.64 -10.90
N ASP A 147 15.80 0.57 -12.17
CA ASP A 147 16.02 1.75 -13.00
C ASP A 147 14.68 2.46 -13.33
N VAL A 148 13.62 1.66 -13.58
CA VAL A 148 12.28 2.17 -13.85
C VAL A 148 11.69 2.85 -12.61
N TYR A 149 11.83 2.24 -11.43
CA TYR A 149 11.38 2.84 -10.18
C TYR A 149 12.12 4.14 -9.84
N GLU A 150 13.43 4.17 -10.04
CA GLU A 150 14.25 5.39 -9.88
C GLU A 150 13.81 6.49 -10.87
N HIS A 151 13.58 6.13 -12.14
CA HIS A 151 13.12 7.07 -13.16
C HIS A 151 11.80 7.74 -12.78
N PHE A 152 10.83 6.97 -12.30
CA PHE A 152 9.52 7.48 -11.88
C PHE A 152 9.50 8.00 -10.45
N GLN A 153 10.64 7.97 -9.77
CA GLN A 153 10.77 8.39 -8.36
C GLN A 153 9.83 7.63 -7.40
N ILE A 154 9.50 6.38 -7.71
CA ILE A 154 8.77 5.49 -6.80
C ILE A 154 9.79 4.88 -5.84
N THR A 155 10.25 5.66 -4.89
CA THR A 155 11.38 5.34 -4.02
C THR A 155 11.12 5.72 -2.58
N VAL A 156 11.83 5.05 -1.66
CA VAL A 156 11.79 5.38 -0.22
C VAL A 156 12.13 6.85 0.03
N ASP A 157 13.15 7.37 -0.66
CA ASP A 157 13.58 8.75 -0.48
C ASP A 157 12.51 9.75 -0.93
N ARG A 158 11.73 9.43 -1.97
CA ARG A 158 10.60 10.26 -2.39
C ARG A 158 9.51 10.30 -1.32
N VAL A 159 9.19 9.14 -0.70
CA VAL A 159 8.23 9.08 0.43
C VAL A 159 8.69 9.96 1.58
N MET A 160 9.98 9.84 1.96
CA MET A 160 10.59 10.65 3.02
C MET A 160 10.50 12.15 2.74
N ASN A 161 10.83 12.55 1.50
CA ASN A 161 10.83 13.94 1.10
C ASN A 161 9.43 14.57 1.06
N CYS A 162 8.40 13.83 0.70
CA CYS A 162 7.02 14.33 0.71
C CYS A 162 6.58 14.81 2.10
N LEU A 163 7.14 14.25 3.17
CA LEU A 163 6.81 14.63 4.54
C LEU A 163 7.62 15.82 5.04
N LEU A 164 8.90 15.89 4.67
CA LEU A 164 9.78 16.95 5.13
C LEU A 164 9.42 18.33 4.55
N TYR A 165 8.80 18.36 3.36
CA TYR A 165 8.39 19.59 2.68
C TYR A 165 6.94 20.01 2.93
N THR A 166 6.14 19.19 3.63
CA THR A 166 4.75 19.49 3.95
C THR A 166 4.50 19.82 5.43
N SER A 167 5.54 19.87 6.25
CA SER A 167 5.44 20.43 7.60
C SER A 167 5.30 21.94 7.49
N PRO A 168 4.21 22.56 7.98
CA PRO A 168 4.15 24.01 8.09
C PRO A 168 5.24 24.45 9.07
N SER A 169 6.07 25.39 8.64
CA SER A 169 7.04 26.13 9.48
C SER A 169 6.34 26.98 10.52
#